data_b83749ade0b0770cf4e147402e46250a
#
_entry.id   b83749ade0b0770cf4e147402e46250a
#
_cell.length_a   1.000
_cell.length_b   1.000
_cell.length_c   1.000
_cell.angle_alpha   90.00
_cell.angle_beta   90.00
_cell.angle_gamma   90.00
#
_symmetry.space_group_name_H-M   'P 1'
#
loop_
_entity.id
_entity.type
_entity.pdbx_description
1 polymer ?
#
loop_
_entity_poly.entity_id
_entity_poly.type
_entity_poly.pdbx_seq_one_letter_code
_entity_poly.pdbx_strand_id
1 'polypeptide(L)'
;MPSSLDPATKQHSAPVERTFVCPWWLLPTFDNPLRRLIQNPYRILRDLVRPGYTAVDLGCGMGYFSIPMARVVGPTGKVICIDVQQQMLDGLRRRAEKAGVLDTITVRRCEPTRLGIPEPADFVLAFWMLHEVPDQAAFLAEVQAYLKPTGRFLLVEPVGHVGGKAFQRSLKTAEQAGLVIVDKPAVVASRSVLFAA
;
A
#
# COMPACT_ATOMS: atom_id res chain seq x y z
N MET A 1 -63.11 6.84 -1.86
CA MET A 1 -61.82 7.53 -1.98
C MET A 1 -60.70 6.49 -1.74
N PRO A 2 -60.03 5.95 -2.76
CA PRO A 2 -58.90 5.04 -2.54
C PRO A 2 -57.60 5.81 -2.44
N SER A 3 -56.84 5.46 -1.43
CA SER A 3 -55.51 5.92 -1.10
C SER A 3 -54.51 5.52 -2.18
N SER A 4 -53.70 6.47 -2.63
CA SER A 4 -52.61 6.29 -3.58
C SER A 4 -51.42 5.62 -2.91
N LEU A 5 -51.03 4.45 -3.38
CA LEU A 5 -49.78 3.76 -3.03
C LEU A 5 -48.64 4.39 -3.82
N ASP A 6 -47.66 4.92 -3.12
CA ASP A 6 -46.37 5.37 -3.66
C ASP A 6 -45.55 4.18 -4.19
N PRO A 7 -44.98 4.27 -5.40
CA PRO A 7 -44.09 3.24 -5.90
C PRO A 7 -42.69 3.38 -5.26
N ALA A 8 -42.29 2.36 -4.49
CA ALA A 8 -40.99 2.22 -3.91
C ALA A 8 -39.85 2.47 -4.91
N THR A 9 -39.05 3.47 -4.64
CA THR A 9 -37.78 3.79 -5.34
C THR A 9 -36.83 2.62 -5.21
N LYS A 10 -36.70 1.84 -6.28
CA LYS A 10 -35.63 0.83 -6.39
C LYS A 10 -34.29 1.55 -6.47
N GLN A 11 -33.55 1.58 -5.35
CA GLN A 11 -32.14 1.92 -5.36
C GLN A 11 -31.39 0.87 -6.18
N HIS A 12 -30.98 1.26 -7.38
CA HIS A 12 -30.01 0.50 -8.17
C HIS A 12 -28.64 0.67 -7.47
N SER A 13 -28.28 -0.30 -6.65
CA SER A 13 -26.87 -0.48 -6.25
C SER A 13 -26.10 -0.88 -7.51
N ALA A 14 -25.22 0.02 -7.98
CA ALA A 14 -24.28 -0.30 -9.04
C ALA A 14 -23.47 -1.57 -8.65
N PRO A 15 -23.21 -2.49 -9.59
CA PRO A 15 -22.40 -3.66 -9.29
C PRO A 15 -21.02 -3.20 -8.85
N VAL A 16 -20.60 -3.63 -7.66
CA VAL A 16 -19.23 -3.48 -7.20
C VAL A 16 -18.38 -4.29 -8.17
N GLU A 17 -17.62 -3.58 -9.03
CA GLU A 17 -16.62 -4.21 -9.89
C GLU A 17 -15.70 -5.05 -8.97
N ARG A 18 -15.65 -6.36 -9.24
CA ARG A 18 -14.75 -7.26 -8.53
C ARG A 18 -13.32 -6.90 -8.93
N THR A 19 -12.66 -6.06 -8.14
CA THR A 19 -11.24 -5.81 -8.28
C THR A 19 -10.50 -7.11 -8.04
N PHE A 20 -9.63 -7.46 -8.98
CA PHE A 20 -8.81 -8.65 -8.90
C PHE A 20 -7.70 -8.42 -7.87
N VAL A 21 -7.88 -8.93 -6.66
CA VAL A 21 -6.82 -8.98 -5.65
C VAL A 21 -5.96 -10.21 -5.92
N CYS A 22 -4.65 -10.04 -6.02
CA CYS A 22 -3.71 -11.14 -6.27
C CYS A 22 -3.87 -12.24 -5.20
N PRO A 23 -4.23 -13.49 -5.57
CA PRO A 23 -4.45 -14.53 -4.59
C PRO A 23 -3.15 -14.89 -3.85
N TRP A 24 -3.25 -15.10 -2.53
CA TRP A 24 -2.11 -15.41 -1.65
C TRP A 24 -1.27 -16.61 -2.09
N TRP A 25 -1.86 -17.59 -2.77
CA TRP A 25 -1.17 -18.80 -3.28
C TRP A 25 -0.27 -18.55 -4.50
N LEU A 26 -0.42 -17.41 -5.19
CA LEU A 26 0.50 -16.97 -6.26
C LEU A 26 1.77 -16.29 -5.74
N LEU A 27 1.82 -15.91 -4.46
CA LEU A 27 2.96 -15.22 -3.86
C LEU A 27 4.32 -15.92 -4.02
N PRO A 28 4.44 -17.28 -3.95
CA PRO A 28 5.74 -17.93 -4.17
C PRO A 28 6.37 -17.60 -5.53
N THR A 29 5.55 -17.21 -6.52
CA THR A 29 6.04 -16.77 -7.83
C THR A 29 6.63 -15.35 -7.79
N PHE A 30 6.15 -14.51 -6.86
CA PHE A 30 6.56 -13.12 -6.70
C PHE A 30 7.56 -12.90 -5.55
N ASP A 31 7.66 -13.82 -4.58
CA ASP A 31 8.56 -13.75 -3.43
C ASP A 31 9.68 -14.81 -3.54
N ASN A 32 10.42 -14.75 -4.64
CA ASN A 32 11.53 -15.65 -4.91
C ASN A 32 12.90 -14.96 -4.75
N PRO A 33 14.00 -15.72 -4.56
CA PRO A 33 15.35 -15.14 -4.40
C PRO A 33 15.80 -14.26 -5.57
N LEU A 34 15.34 -14.55 -6.81
CA LEU A 34 15.67 -13.77 -7.99
C LEU A 34 15.08 -12.35 -7.91
N ARG A 35 13.88 -12.17 -7.31
CA ARG A 35 13.31 -10.85 -7.06
C ARG A 35 14.23 -9.98 -6.20
N ARG A 36 14.94 -10.56 -5.23
CA ARG A 36 15.89 -9.81 -4.38
C ARG A 36 17.09 -9.26 -5.14
N LEU A 37 17.50 -9.90 -6.23
CA LEU A 37 18.55 -9.40 -7.09
C LEU A 37 18.08 -8.19 -7.91
N ILE A 38 16.80 -8.20 -8.34
CA ILE A 38 16.22 -7.21 -9.23
C ILE A 38 15.60 -6.05 -8.44
N GLN A 39 14.88 -6.37 -7.37
CA GLN A 39 14.14 -5.41 -6.53
C GLN A 39 14.57 -5.53 -5.06
N ASN A 40 15.85 -5.25 -4.78
CA ASN A 40 16.39 -5.33 -3.43
C ASN A 40 15.72 -4.26 -2.52
N PRO A 41 14.96 -4.67 -1.48
CA PRO A 41 14.25 -3.73 -0.61
C PRO A 41 15.20 -2.73 0.06
N TYR A 42 16.38 -3.15 0.49
CA TYR A 42 17.34 -2.26 1.15
C TYR A 42 17.88 -1.17 0.21
N ARG A 43 18.00 -1.45 -1.10
CA ARG A 43 18.40 -0.44 -2.09
C ARG A 43 17.29 0.55 -2.34
N ILE A 44 16.03 0.06 -2.45
CA ILE A 44 14.86 0.90 -2.72
C ILE A 44 14.56 1.81 -1.51
N LEU A 45 14.74 1.29 -0.28
CA LEU A 45 14.39 2.00 0.95
C LEU A 45 15.54 2.85 1.53
N ARG A 46 16.76 2.75 0.98
CA ARG A 46 18.01 3.28 1.56
C ARG A 46 17.89 4.70 2.12
N ASP A 47 17.36 5.63 1.32
CA ASP A 47 17.32 7.05 1.67
C ASP A 47 15.91 7.50 2.10
N LEU A 48 14.96 6.56 2.15
CA LEU A 48 13.54 6.82 2.39
C LEU A 48 13.11 6.42 3.80
N VAL A 49 13.75 5.43 4.40
CA VAL A 49 13.43 4.92 5.75
C VAL A 49 14.64 5.11 6.66
N ARG A 50 14.41 5.61 7.88
CA ARG A 50 15.46 5.90 8.86
C ARG A 50 15.15 5.26 10.21
N PRO A 51 16.15 5.04 11.08
CA PRO A 51 15.91 4.61 12.46
C PRO A 51 14.91 5.52 13.17
N GLY A 52 14.01 4.93 13.95
CA GLY A 52 12.98 5.64 14.70
C GLY A 52 11.73 6.06 13.92
N TYR A 53 11.68 5.82 12.58
CA TYR A 53 10.51 6.18 11.77
C TYR A 53 9.28 5.32 12.09
N THR A 54 8.10 5.92 11.96
CA THR A 54 6.84 5.21 11.73
C THR A 54 6.68 5.03 10.22
N ALA A 55 6.85 3.80 9.75
CA ALA A 55 6.69 3.43 8.34
C ALA A 55 5.39 2.62 8.14
N VAL A 56 4.74 2.78 7.00
CA VAL A 56 3.52 2.05 6.63
C VAL A 56 3.77 1.28 5.34
N ASP A 57 3.42 -0.01 5.32
CA ASP A 57 3.48 -0.89 4.15
C ASP A 57 2.06 -1.26 3.74
N LEU A 58 1.57 -0.68 2.65
CA LEU A 58 0.22 -0.89 2.14
C LEU A 58 0.22 -2.01 1.10
N GLY A 59 -0.67 -3.01 1.29
CA GLY A 59 -0.61 -4.25 0.52
C GLY A 59 0.65 -5.05 0.85
N CYS A 60 0.97 -5.17 2.14
CA CYS A 60 2.25 -5.67 2.63
C CYS A 60 2.54 -7.14 2.29
N GLY A 61 1.52 -7.90 1.88
CA GLY A 61 1.62 -9.32 1.62
C GLY A 61 2.26 -10.08 2.79
N MET A 62 3.19 -10.98 2.50
CA MET A 62 3.94 -11.72 3.54
C MET A 62 5.23 -11.00 3.98
N GLY A 63 5.33 -9.65 3.80
CA GLY A 63 6.35 -8.82 4.40
C GLY A 63 7.66 -8.69 3.61
N TYR A 64 7.61 -8.75 2.29
CA TYR A 64 8.80 -8.58 1.44
C TYR A 64 9.53 -7.26 1.70
N PHE A 65 8.79 -6.16 1.87
CA PHE A 65 9.31 -4.85 2.25
C PHE A 65 9.22 -4.60 3.77
N SER A 66 8.17 -5.08 4.42
CA SER A 66 7.92 -4.83 5.85
C SER A 66 9.08 -5.30 6.75
N ILE A 67 9.61 -6.52 6.52
CA ILE A 67 10.72 -7.06 7.32
C ILE A 67 12.02 -6.25 7.15
N PRO A 68 12.47 -5.90 5.93
CA PRO A 68 13.56 -4.95 5.74
C PRO A 68 13.31 -3.58 6.38
N MET A 69 12.09 -3.00 6.25
CA MET A 69 11.76 -1.73 6.92
C MET A 69 11.90 -1.85 8.43
N ALA A 70 11.38 -2.92 9.05
CA ALA A 70 11.47 -3.15 10.48
C ALA A 70 12.92 -3.19 10.99
N ARG A 71 13.83 -3.79 10.21
CA ARG A 71 15.27 -3.78 10.54
C ARG A 71 15.89 -2.40 10.45
N VAL A 72 15.44 -1.57 9.49
CA VAL A 72 15.97 -0.22 9.30
C VAL A 72 15.45 0.73 10.35
N VAL A 73 14.14 0.72 10.66
CA VAL A 73 13.58 1.61 11.69
C VAL A 73 14.04 1.24 13.10
N GLY A 74 14.41 -0.02 13.32
CA GLY A 74 14.97 -0.50 14.58
C GLY A 74 13.97 -0.47 15.75
N PRO A 75 14.47 -0.70 16.99
CA PRO A 75 13.61 -0.88 18.17
C PRO A 75 12.87 0.39 18.62
N THR A 76 13.31 1.57 18.19
CA THR A 76 12.65 2.85 18.48
C THR A 76 11.66 3.28 17.42
N GLY A 77 11.62 2.58 16.29
CA GLY A 77 10.68 2.80 15.19
C GLY A 77 9.56 1.77 15.16
N LYS A 78 8.70 1.90 14.16
CA LYS A 78 7.55 1.03 13.98
C LYS A 78 7.25 0.83 12.49
N VAL A 79 6.81 -0.38 12.11
CA VAL A 79 6.25 -0.65 10.78
C VAL A 79 4.80 -1.12 10.90
N ILE A 80 3.89 -0.37 10.32
CA ILE A 80 2.47 -0.69 10.25
C ILE A 80 2.23 -1.39 8.91
N CYS A 81 1.88 -2.66 8.97
CA CYS A 81 1.68 -3.54 7.82
C CYS A 81 0.20 -3.75 7.59
N ILE A 82 -0.31 -3.31 6.45
CA ILE A 82 -1.74 -3.30 6.13
C ILE A 82 -2.00 -4.17 4.90
N ASP A 83 -2.97 -5.09 5.01
CA ASP A 83 -3.41 -5.92 3.88
C ASP A 83 -4.90 -6.30 4.07
N VAL A 84 -5.61 -6.56 2.97
CA VAL A 84 -7.01 -7.03 3.00
C VAL A 84 -7.09 -8.53 3.27
N GLN A 85 -6.04 -9.29 2.99
CA GLN A 85 -6.00 -10.74 3.09
C GLN A 85 -5.40 -11.21 4.42
N GLN A 86 -6.21 -11.83 5.27
CA GLN A 86 -5.76 -12.35 6.57
C GLN A 86 -4.61 -13.36 6.44
N GLN A 87 -4.63 -14.21 5.41
CA GLN A 87 -3.60 -15.22 5.17
C GLN A 87 -2.22 -14.60 4.91
N MET A 88 -2.18 -13.43 4.23
CA MET A 88 -0.97 -12.64 4.04
C MET A 88 -0.39 -12.18 5.37
N LEU A 89 -1.25 -11.60 6.20
CA LEU A 89 -0.89 -11.07 7.51
C LEU A 89 -0.39 -12.17 8.46
N ASP A 90 -1.00 -13.34 8.43
CA ASP A 90 -0.54 -14.50 9.22
C ASP A 90 0.83 -15.02 8.72
N GLY A 91 1.04 -14.99 7.40
CA GLY A 91 2.32 -15.29 6.78
C GLY A 91 3.41 -14.29 7.20
N LEU A 92 3.07 -13.00 7.20
CA LEU A 92 3.96 -11.92 7.65
C LEU A 92 4.36 -12.11 9.11
N ARG A 93 3.39 -12.37 10.03
CA ARG A 93 3.70 -12.58 11.46
C ARG A 93 4.73 -13.69 11.66
N ARG A 94 4.51 -14.87 11.05
CA ARG A 94 5.44 -15.99 11.14
C ARG A 94 6.83 -15.65 10.61
N ARG A 95 6.91 -14.89 9.52
CA ARG A 95 8.20 -14.48 8.94
C ARG A 95 8.90 -13.41 9.78
N ALA A 96 8.16 -12.46 10.34
CA ALA A 96 8.66 -11.41 11.22
C ALA A 96 9.21 -11.98 12.53
N GLU A 97 8.51 -12.96 13.12
CA GLU A 97 8.95 -13.71 14.29
C GLU A 97 10.28 -14.43 14.01
N LYS A 98 10.33 -15.21 12.91
CA LYS A 98 11.56 -15.89 12.48
C LYS A 98 12.72 -14.92 12.20
N ALA A 99 12.40 -13.71 11.75
CA ALA A 99 13.38 -12.67 11.46
C ALA A 99 13.80 -11.86 12.69
N GLY A 100 13.15 -12.07 13.86
CA GLY A 100 13.41 -11.36 15.12
C GLY A 100 13.02 -9.89 15.09
N VAL A 101 11.96 -9.52 14.32
CA VAL A 101 11.51 -8.13 14.16
C VAL A 101 10.00 -7.95 14.44
N LEU A 102 9.35 -8.95 15.03
CA LEU A 102 7.91 -8.92 15.27
C LEU A 102 7.50 -7.76 16.19
N ASP A 103 8.30 -7.44 17.19
CA ASP A 103 8.03 -6.35 18.15
C ASP A 103 8.03 -4.96 17.49
N THR A 104 8.69 -4.83 16.34
CA THR A 104 8.73 -3.59 15.55
C THR A 104 7.55 -3.51 14.55
N ILE A 105 6.81 -4.60 14.35
CA ILE A 105 5.77 -4.72 13.34
C ILE A 105 4.38 -4.73 13.98
N THR A 106 3.52 -3.83 13.51
CA THR A 106 2.08 -3.83 13.80
C THR A 106 1.32 -4.32 12.58
N VAL A 107 0.61 -5.44 12.70
CA VAL A 107 -0.15 -6.05 11.60
C VAL A 107 -1.62 -5.69 11.70
N ARG A 108 -2.18 -5.13 10.64
CA ARG A 108 -3.59 -4.71 10.56
C ARG A 108 -4.27 -5.22 9.30
N ARG A 109 -5.44 -5.79 9.46
CA ARG A 109 -6.34 -6.05 8.34
C ARG A 109 -7.14 -4.77 8.05
N CYS A 110 -7.22 -4.38 6.78
CA CYS A 110 -8.05 -3.26 6.34
C CYS A 110 -9.28 -3.74 5.55
N GLU A 111 -10.23 -2.84 5.38
CA GLU A 111 -11.32 -2.99 4.43
C GLU A 111 -10.87 -2.51 3.04
N PRO A 112 -11.46 -3.03 1.94
CA PRO A 112 -11.09 -2.61 0.58
C PRO A 112 -11.27 -1.11 0.31
N THR A 113 -12.11 -0.43 1.09
CA THR A 113 -12.47 0.98 0.96
C THR A 113 -11.86 1.87 2.04
N ARG A 114 -11.14 1.31 3.03
CA ARG A 114 -10.57 2.07 4.14
C ARG A 114 -9.29 1.42 4.65
N LEU A 115 -8.19 2.17 4.63
CA LEU A 115 -6.89 1.72 5.13
C LEU A 115 -6.85 1.61 6.66
N GLY A 116 -7.43 2.58 7.34
CA GLY A 116 -7.44 2.64 8.80
C GLY A 116 -6.04 2.79 9.38
N ILE A 117 -5.18 3.61 8.79
CA ILE A 117 -3.85 3.93 9.32
C ILE A 117 -4.05 4.57 10.71
N PRO A 118 -3.40 4.03 11.78
CA PRO A 118 -3.76 4.43 13.14
C PRO A 118 -3.08 5.71 13.63
N GLU A 119 -2.00 6.13 12.97
CA GLU A 119 -1.15 7.24 13.41
C GLU A 119 -0.38 7.86 12.25
N PRO A 120 0.08 9.12 12.36
CA PRO A 120 0.86 9.77 11.30
C PRO A 120 2.17 9.05 11.01
N ALA A 121 2.50 8.95 9.72
CA ALA A 121 3.64 8.21 9.20
C ALA A 121 4.75 9.12 8.66
N ASP A 122 6.00 8.72 8.91
CA ASP A 122 7.17 9.34 8.29
C ASP A 122 7.37 8.83 6.84
N PHE A 123 6.98 7.58 6.60
CA PHE A 123 7.09 6.94 5.29
C PHE A 123 5.93 6.00 5.03
N VAL A 124 5.37 6.06 3.83
CA VAL A 124 4.34 5.14 3.33
C VAL A 124 4.83 4.49 2.05
N LEU A 125 4.63 3.19 1.90
CA LEU A 125 4.91 2.43 0.70
C LEU A 125 3.62 1.81 0.15
N ALA A 126 3.37 1.96 -1.15
CA ALA A 126 2.43 1.14 -1.92
C ALA A 126 3.20 0.52 -3.10
N PHE A 127 3.47 -0.79 -3.02
CA PHE A 127 4.28 -1.48 -4.00
C PHE A 127 3.48 -2.55 -4.74
N TRP A 128 3.15 -2.29 -6.00
CA TRP A 128 2.40 -3.18 -6.90
C TRP A 128 1.00 -3.52 -6.40
N MET A 129 0.29 -2.51 -5.86
CA MET A 129 -1.03 -2.76 -5.28
C MET A 129 -2.09 -1.69 -5.60
N LEU A 130 -1.70 -0.46 -5.96
CA LEU A 130 -2.69 0.62 -6.17
C LEU A 130 -3.66 0.32 -7.32
N HIS A 131 -3.21 -0.42 -8.33
CA HIS A 131 -4.07 -0.84 -9.45
C HIS A 131 -5.18 -1.84 -9.04
N GLU A 132 -5.09 -2.45 -7.87
CA GLU A 132 -6.11 -3.34 -7.30
C GLU A 132 -7.14 -2.57 -6.44
N VAL A 133 -6.88 -1.29 -6.14
CA VAL A 133 -7.74 -0.46 -5.30
C VAL A 133 -8.96 0.04 -6.09
N PRO A 134 -10.19 -0.23 -5.60
CA PRO A 134 -11.42 0.18 -6.30
C PRO A 134 -11.59 1.70 -6.40
N ASP A 135 -11.30 2.41 -5.30
CA ASP A 135 -11.38 3.87 -5.19
C ASP A 135 -10.00 4.44 -4.86
N GLN A 136 -9.22 4.72 -5.91
CA GLN A 136 -7.88 5.31 -5.75
C GLN A 136 -7.95 6.73 -5.17
N ALA A 137 -9.03 7.48 -5.38
CA ALA A 137 -9.15 8.83 -4.87
C ALA A 137 -9.29 8.83 -3.34
N ALA A 138 -10.19 8.02 -2.81
CA ALA A 138 -10.36 7.85 -1.37
C ALA A 138 -9.08 7.28 -0.72
N PHE A 139 -8.46 6.28 -1.35
CA PHE A 139 -7.20 5.69 -0.89
C PHE A 139 -6.07 6.72 -0.78
N LEU A 140 -5.84 7.50 -1.83
CA LEU A 140 -4.76 8.49 -1.89
C LEU A 140 -5.01 9.68 -0.95
N ALA A 141 -6.28 10.08 -0.77
CA ALA A 141 -6.67 11.08 0.22
C ALA A 141 -6.40 10.59 1.66
N GLU A 142 -6.68 9.31 1.95
CA GLU A 142 -6.34 8.72 3.26
C GLU A 142 -4.83 8.65 3.47
N VAL A 143 -4.05 8.26 2.47
CA VAL A 143 -2.57 8.28 2.54
C VAL A 143 -2.06 9.69 2.85
N GLN A 144 -2.54 10.69 2.13
CA GLN A 144 -2.15 12.10 2.33
C GLN A 144 -2.47 12.57 3.77
N ALA A 145 -3.66 12.26 4.27
CA ALA A 145 -4.11 12.68 5.60
C ALA A 145 -3.25 12.09 6.75
N TYR A 146 -2.60 10.95 6.52
CA TYR A 146 -1.74 10.30 7.52
C TYR A 146 -0.24 10.54 7.31
N LEU A 147 0.17 11.21 6.24
CA LEU A 147 1.56 11.63 6.12
C LEU A 147 1.87 12.77 7.09
N LYS A 148 2.99 12.66 7.80
CA LYS A 148 3.56 13.80 8.52
C LYS A 148 3.97 14.90 7.52
N PRO A 149 4.09 16.18 7.93
CA PRO A 149 4.49 17.28 7.03
C PRO A 149 5.83 17.03 6.31
N THR A 150 6.74 16.28 6.92
CA THR A 150 8.02 15.87 6.33
C THR A 150 7.96 14.45 5.73
N GLY A 151 6.81 13.80 5.83
CA GLY A 151 6.59 12.42 5.39
C GLY A 151 6.75 12.23 3.89
N ARG A 152 6.99 10.99 3.48
CA ARG A 152 7.13 10.60 2.08
C ARG A 152 6.26 9.40 1.76
N PHE A 153 5.67 9.42 0.58
CA PHE A 153 4.92 8.29 0.03
C PHE A 153 5.57 7.80 -1.26
N LEU A 154 6.02 6.55 -1.27
CA LEU A 154 6.54 5.89 -2.46
C LEU A 154 5.46 5.01 -3.09
N LEU A 155 5.03 5.39 -4.30
CA LEU A 155 4.15 4.60 -5.15
C LEU A 155 4.99 3.88 -6.21
N VAL A 156 4.83 2.56 -6.31
CA VAL A 156 5.50 1.72 -7.32
C VAL A 156 4.47 0.82 -7.99
N GLU A 157 4.38 0.86 -9.32
CA GLU A 157 3.44 0.05 -10.10
C GLU A 157 4.17 -0.75 -11.19
N PRO A 158 3.76 -2.02 -11.46
CA PRO A 158 4.44 -2.88 -12.42
C PRO A 158 4.15 -2.45 -13.86
N VAL A 159 5.18 -2.31 -14.70
CA VAL A 159 5.00 -1.90 -16.11
C VAL A 159 4.19 -2.89 -16.94
N GLY A 160 4.18 -4.18 -16.56
CA GLY A 160 3.45 -5.23 -17.27
C GLY A 160 1.93 -5.21 -17.02
N HIS A 161 1.47 -4.65 -15.88
CA HIS A 161 0.05 -4.57 -15.52
C HIS A 161 -0.49 -3.16 -15.67
N VAL A 162 0.31 -2.14 -15.34
CA VAL A 162 -0.12 -0.74 -15.34
C VAL A 162 0.51 -0.02 -16.52
N GLY A 163 -0.28 0.23 -17.56
CA GLY A 163 0.15 1.02 -18.73
C GLY A 163 0.42 2.48 -18.37
N GLY A 164 1.24 3.17 -19.19
CA GLY A 164 1.62 4.57 -18.92
C GLY A 164 0.44 5.52 -18.72
N LYS A 165 -0.63 5.39 -19.52
CA LYS A 165 -1.84 6.23 -19.39
C LYS A 165 -2.57 5.98 -18.06
N ALA A 166 -2.65 4.72 -17.60
CA ALA A 166 -3.27 4.37 -16.32
C ALA A 166 -2.46 4.96 -15.17
N PHE A 167 -1.13 4.80 -15.20
CA PHE A 167 -0.24 5.38 -14.20
C PHE A 167 -0.36 6.90 -14.12
N GLN A 168 -0.42 7.60 -15.27
CA GLN A 168 -0.61 9.06 -15.29
C GLN A 168 -1.94 9.48 -14.66
N ARG A 169 -3.03 8.70 -14.83
CA ARG A 169 -4.30 8.95 -14.12
C ARG A 169 -4.13 8.84 -12.61
N SER A 170 -3.45 7.78 -12.13
CA SER A 170 -3.17 7.62 -10.69
C SER A 170 -2.34 8.77 -10.13
N LEU A 171 -1.34 9.29 -10.89
CA LEU A 171 -0.56 10.45 -10.47
C LEU A 171 -1.43 11.70 -10.36
N LYS A 172 -2.29 11.96 -11.36
CA LYS A 172 -3.22 13.10 -11.31
C LYS A 172 -4.18 13.00 -10.11
N THR A 173 -4.67 11.80 -9.80
CA THR A 173 -5.51 11.56 -8.62
C THR A 173 -4.74 11.82 -7.33
N ALA A 174 -3.46 11.44 -7.25
CA ALA A 174 -2.61 11.71 -6.10
C ALA A 174 -2.38 13.22 -5.90
N GLU A 175 -2.13 13.96 -6.98
CA GLU A 175 -1.99 15.43 -6.94
C GLU A 175 -3.30 16.11 -6.51
N GLN A 176 -4.45 15.60 -6.97
CA GLN A 176 -5.76 16.10 -6.54
C GLN A 176 -6.05 15.84 -5.06
N ALA A 177 -5.46 14.77 -4.49
CA ALA A 177 -5.50 14.49 -3.06
C ALA A 177 -4.53 15.36 -2.23
N GLY A 178 -3.73 16.23 -2.87
CA GLY A 178 -2.78 17.12 -2.21
C GLY A 178 -1.35 16.57 -2.12
N LEU A 179 -1.07 15.39 -2.69
CA LEU A 179 0.28 14.83 -2.73
C LEU A 179 1.13 15.55 -3.80
N VAL A 180 2.35 15.91 -3.45
CA VAL A 180 3.29 16.64 -4.33
C VAL A 180 4.40 15.71 -4.80
N ILE A 181 4.59 15.59 -6.12
CA ILE A 181 5.69 14.79 -6.68
C ILE A 181 7.02 15.48 -6.37
N VAL A 182 7.93 14.75 -5.69
CA VAL A 182 9.27 15.25 -5.34
C VAL A 182 10.39 14.49 -6.01
N ASP A 183 10.17 13.23 -6.43
CA ASP A 183 11.18 12.43 -7.14
C ASP A 183 10.53 11.30 -7.95
N LYS A 184 11.29 10.70 -8.86
CA LYS A 184 10.92 9.52 -9.64
C LYS A 184 12.04 8.47 -9.57
N PRO A 185 12.20 7.79 -8.42
CA PRO A 185 13.30 6.85 -8.25
C PRO A 185 13.18 5.68 -9.23
N ALA A 186 14.29 5.24 -9.80
CA ALA A 186 14.30 4.12 -10.72
C ALA A 186 14.12 2.79 -9.98
N VAL A 187 13.01 2.09 -10.27
CA VAL A 187 12.73 0.73 -9.77
C VAL A 187 12.56 -0.21 -10.96
N VAL A 188 13.34 -1.28 -10.99
CA VAL A 188 13.36 -2.23 -12.13
C VAL A 188 11.97 -2.80 -12.40
N ALA A 189 11.59 -2.87 -13.68
CA ALA A 189 10.30 -3.35 -14.18
C ALA A 189 9.07 -2.60 -13.61
N SER A 190 9.27 -1.36 -13.14
CA SER A 190 8.22 -0.58 -12.50
C SER A 190 8.21 0.88 -12.95
N ARG A 191 7.06 1.53 -12.74
CA ARG A 191 6.91 2.97 -12.69
C ARG A 191 6.83 3.39 -11.24
N SER A 192 7.61 4.37 -10.85
CA SER A 192 7.68 4.79 -9.45
C SER A 192 7.69 6.31 -9.34
N VAL A 193 7.06 6.80 -8.29
CA VAL A 193 7.02 8.21 -7.93
C VAL A 193 7.07 8.34 -6.42
N LEU A 194 7.88 9.28 -5.94
CA LEU A 194 7.96 9.68 -4.55
C LEU A 194 7.17 10.99 -4.37
N PHE A 195 6.26 10.99 -3.40
CA PHE A 195 5.46 12.15 -3.04
C PHE A 195 5.87 12.70 -1.66
N ALA A 196 5.63 14.00 -1.46
CA ALA A 196 5.51 14.66 -0.17
C ALA A 196 4.03 14.92 0.15
N ALA A 197 3.74 15.21 1.45
CA ALA A 197 2.44 15.67 1.91
C ALA A 197 2.15 17.09 1.42
#